data_74f363a69c6ea5f9418d1bab629f47e5
#
_entry.id   74f363a69c6ea5f9418d1bab629f47e5
#
_cell.length_a   1.000
_cell.length_b   1.000
_cell.length_c   1.000
_cell.angle_alpha   90.00
_cell.angle_beta   90.00
_cell.angle_gamma   90.00
#
_symmetry.space_group_name_H-M   'P 1'
#
loop_
_entity.id
_entity.type
_entity.pdbx_description
1 polymer ?
#
loop_
_entity_poly.entity_id
_entity_poly.type
_entity_poly.pdbx_seq_one_letter_code
_entity_poly.pdbx_strand_id
1 'polypeptide(L)'
;TPETAGTLTPLMPMFDTADTGIAEYSGDIVQEDAATYDASYNTNEDVAANERDVYNYLTGTMGMNSAAASGVMASMYRESRFYVDITNDYGTAYGLCQWYGDRWTNLQNYCNNYGLDWHTLYGQMRFLEYELNSLSSLRSYMYGISNDANGAYHAGYEWCRVYELGGNTSDTTRCDSRGTLARDTFWPKYQNGSTGGYTGWRSENGRDYWYENGVKQGTTGRG
;
A
#
# COMPACT_ATOMS: atom_id res chain seq x y z
N THR A 1 19.57 18.19 -31.23
CA THR A 1 19.74 18.62 -29.82
C THR A 1 18.96 17.63 -28.97
N PRO A 2 19.57 16.94 -28.00
CA PRO A 2 18.83 16.04 -27.13
C PRO A 2 17.99 16.89 -26.16
N GLU A 3 16.70 16.58 -26.06
CA GLU A 3 15.80 17.11 -25.05
C GLU A 3 16.31 16.70 -23.66
N THR A 4 16.54 17.69 -22.84
CA THR A 4 16.89 17.51 -21.44
C THR A 4 15.70 16.90 -20.71
N ALA A 5 15.87 15.68 -20.21
CA ALA A 5 14.96 15.06 -19.27
C ALA A 5 14.73 16.02 -18.09
N GLY A 6 13.51 16.48 -17.93
CA GLY A 6 13.11 17.33 -16.83
C GLY A 6 13.44 16.66 -15.51
N THR A 7 14.24 17.34 -14.70
CA THR A 7 14.54 16.93 -13.33
C THR A 7 13.23 16.95 -12.55
N LEU A 8 12.71 15.77 -12.20
CA LEU A 8 11.58 15.65 -11.28
C LEU A 8 12.05 16.24 -9.94
N THR A 9 11.53 17.40 -9.60
CA THR A 9 11.69 17.96 -8.27
C THR A 9 11.09 16.98 -7.27
N PRO A 10 11.80 16.58 -6.20
CA PRO A 10 11.20 15.78 -5.15
C PRO A 10 10.00 16.54 -4.60
N LEU A 11 8.80 16.03 -4.83
CA LEU A 11 7.59 16.56 -4.21
C LEU A 11 7.72 16.25 -2.72
N MET A 12 8.02 17.29 -1.93
CA MET A 12 7.73 17.24 -0.51
C MET A 12 6.26 16.89 -0.37
N PRO A 13 5.87 15.95 0.51
CA PRO A 13 4.47 15.75 0.84
C PRO A 13 3.96 17.07 1.41
N MET A 14 3.22 17.84 0.60
CA MET A 14 2.45 18.96 1.12
C MET A 14 1.25 18.38 1.83
N PHE A 15 1.44 18.05 3.10
CA PHE A 15 0.32 17.82 3.97
C PHE A 15 -0.29 19.19 4.24
N ASP A 16 -1.41 19.47 3.61
CA ASP A 16 -2.22 20.62 3.99
C ASP A 16 -2.80 20.32 5.38
N THR A 17 -2.25 21.00 6.38
CA THR A 17 -2.69 20.87 7.78
C THR A 17 -4.05 21.57 8.01
N ALA A 18 -4.67 22.08 6.96
CA ALA A 18 -5.90 22.90 7.08
C ALA A 18 -7.20 22.16 6.73
N ASP A 19 -7.16 20.96 6.16
CA ASP A 19 -8.36 20.19 5.88
C ASP A 19 -8.45 18.95 6.78
N THR A 20 -9.01 19.17 7.99
CA THR A 20 -9.42 18.11 8.91
C THR A 20 -10.74 17.45 8.49
N GLY A 21 -11.09 17.51 7.24
CA GLY A 21 -12.24 16.85 6.62
C GLY A 21 -12.12 15.34 6.47
N ILE A 22 -11.27 14.68 7.26
CA ILE A 22 -11.38 13.24 7.47
C ILE A 22 -12.58 13.07 8.39
N ALA A 23 -13.71 12.60 7.83
CA ALA A 23 -14.83 12.17 8.62
C ALA A 23 -14.30 11.34 9.79
N GLU A 24 -14.62 11.78 11.01
CA GLU A 24 -14.31 11.06 12.24
C GLU A 24 -14.82 9.63 12.10
N TYR A 25 -13.92 8.73 11.73
CA TYR A 25 -14.18 7.31 11.89
C TYR A 25 -13.97 7.00 13.36
N SER A 26 -14.96 7.29 14.18
CA SER A 26 -15.09 6.81 15.55
C SER A 26 -15.49 5.32 15.46
N GLY A 27 -14.56 4.49 15.02
CA GLY A 27 -14.76 3.05 15.01
C GLY A 27 -14.20 2.47 16.28
N ASP A 28 -15.04 2.30 17.29
CA ASP A 28 -14.89 1.20 18.24
C ASP A 28 -14.65 -0.07 17.42
N ILE A 29 -13.87 -1.00 17.98
CA ILE A 29 -13.66 -2.34 17.45
C ILE A 29 -15.00 -3.08 17.58
N VAL A 30 -15.95 -2.68 16.79
CA VAL A 30 -17.13 -3.44 16.50
C VAL A 30 -16.83 -4.09 15.17
N GLN A 31 -16.97 -5.38 15.14
CA GLN A 31 -17.07 -6.20 13.96
C GLN A 31 -18.17 -5.61 13.09
N GLU A 32 -17.89 -4.51 12.39
CA GLU A 32 -18.82 -3.97 11.41
C GLU A 32 -18.73 -4.85 10.19
N ASP A 33 -19.86 -5.55 10.00
CA ASP A 33 -20.15 -6.32 8.81
C ASP A 33 -19.78 -5.52 7.57
N ALA A 34 -19.19 -6.20 6.60
CA ALA A 34 -18.87 -5.70 5.26
C ALA A 34 -20.09 -5.11 4.50
N ALA A 35 -21.24 -5.03 5.15
CA ALA A 35 -22.53 -4.58 4.62
C ALA A 35 -22.74 -3.05 4.63
N THR A 36 -21.90 -2.27 5.29
CA THR A 36 -22.07 -0.79 5.35
C THR A 36 -21.18 -0.01 4.40
N TYR A 37 -20.32 -0.69 3.66
CA TYR A 37 -19.62 -0.09 2.53
C TYR A 37 -20.46 -0.29 1.27
N ASP A 38 -21.32 0.67 0.98
CA ASP A 38 -22.25 0.57 -0.14
C ASP A 38 -21.61 0.99 -1.48
N ALA A 39 -21.85 0.16 -2.48
CA ALA A 39 -22.08 0.43 -3.89
C ALA A 39 -20.93 0.88 -4.81
N SER A 40 -19.72 1.23 -4.35
CA SER A 40 -18.62 1.59 -5.27
C SER A 40 -17.57 0.48 -5.47
N TYR A 41 -17.79 -0.70 -4.89
CA TYR A 41 -16.88 -1.82 -5.02
C TYR A 41 -17.03 -2.54 -6.35
N ASN A 42 -15.92 -2.84 -6.98
CA ASN A 42 -15.89 -3.92 -7.95
C ASN A 42 -16.04 -5.25 -7.18
N THR A 43 -17.28 -5.75 -7.05
CA THR A 43 -17.62 -6.99 -6.33
C THR A 43 -16.96 -8.24 -6.91
N ASN A 44 -16.26 -8.13 -8.05
CA ASN A 44 -15.53 -9.20 -8.70
C ASN A 44 -14.03 -9.23 -8.33
N GLU A 45 -13.54 -8.30 -7.50
CA GLU A 45 -12.16 -8.33 -7.03
C GLU A 45 -11.92 -9.49 -6.06
N ASP A 46 -10.89 -10.27 -6.31
CA ASP A 46 -10.40 -11.27 -5.36
C ASP A 46 -9.52 -10.59 -4.30
N VAL A 47 -10.17 -10.06 -3.27
CA VAL A 47 -9.52 -9.33 -2.18
C VAL A 47 -8.51 -10.19 -1.43
N ALA A 48 -8.74 -11.50 -1.33
CA ALA A 48 -7.80 -12.42 -0.68
C ALA A 48 -6.54 -12.61 -1.54
N ALA A 49 -6.69 -12.61 -2.87
CA ALA A 49 -5.55 -12.59 -3.77
C ALA A 49 -4.80 -11.26 -3.68
N ASN A 50 -5.50 -10.13 -3.67
CA ASN A 50 -4.89 -8.80 -3.52
C ASN A 50 -4.10 -8.68 -2.21
N GLU A 51 -4.66 -9.11 -1.08
CA GLU A 51 -3.95 -9.12 0.21
C GLU A 51 -2.64 -9.90 0.13
N ARG A 52 -2.68 -11.11 -0.44
CA ARG A 52 -1.49 -11.95 -0.61
C ARG A 52 -0.47 -11.30 -1.54
N ASP A 53 -0.92 -10.71 -2.63
CA ASP A 53 -0.05 -10.08 -3.63
C ASP A 53 0.60 -8.80 -3.12
N VAL A 54 -0.11 -8.02 -2.27
CA VAL A 54 0.48 -6.91 -1.51
C VAL A 54 1.61 -7.43 -0.62
N TYR A 55 1.36 -8.46 0.19
CA TYR A 55 2.41 -9.05 1.03
C TYR A 55 3.63 -9.49 0.21
N ASN A 56 3.39 -10.21 -0.88
CA ASN A 56 4.46 -10.70 -1.74
C ASN A 56 5.26 -9.57 -2.40
N TYR A 57 4.60 -8.47 -2.76
CA TYR A 57 5.28 -7.30 -3.29
C TYR A 57 6.16 -6.63 -2.21
N LEU A 58 5.62 -6.40 -1.03
CA LEU A 58 6.35 -5.79 0.09
C LEU A 58 7.59 -6.60 0.48
N THR A 59 7.46 -7.92 0.54
CA THR A 59 8.57 -8.79 0.98
C THR A 59 9.49 -9.20 -0.18
N GLY A 60 8.94 -9.60 -1.31
CA GLY A 60 9.71 -10.14 -2.44
C GLY A 60 10.31 -9.05 -3.33
N THR A 61 9.60 -7.95 -3.57
CA THR A 61 10.06 -6.86 -4.45
C THR A 61 10.75 -5.76 -3.65
N MET A 62 10.09 -5.27 -2.59
CA MET A 62 10.67 -4.21 -1.78
C MET A 62 11.66 -4.71 -0.72
N GLY A 63 11.68 -6.02 -0.41
CA GLY A 63 12.65 -6.62 0.52
C GLY A 63 12.36 -6.33 2.00
N MET A 64 11.13 -5.97 2.36
CA MET A 64 10.71 -5.84 3.74
C MET A 64 10.65 -7.21 4.43
N ASN A 65 10.93 -7.27 5.73
CA ASN A 65 10.62 -8.47 6.51
C ASN A 65 9.10 -8.57 6.77
N SER A 66 8.64 -9.73 7.24
CA SER A 66 7.21 -9.99 7.45
C SER A 66 6.56 -9.04 8.47
N ALA A 67 7.30 -8.61 9.49
CA ALA A 67 6.80 -7.67 10.50
C ALA A 67 6.56 -6.28 9.90
N ALA A 68 7.53 -5.75 9.14
CA ALA A 68 7.38 -4.49 8.42
C ALA A 68 6.22 -4.54 7.41
N ALA A 69 6.15 -5.61 6.61
CA ALA A 69 5.05 -5.83 5.68
C ALA A 69 3.68 -5.86 6.37
N SER A 70 3.58 -6.55 7.52
CA SER A 70 2.34 -6.60 8.33
C SER A 70 1.88 -5.21 8.76
N GLY A 71 2.82 -4.30 9.08
CA GLY A 71 2.51 -2.92 9.44
C GLY A 71 1.89 -2.13 8.28
N VAL A 72 2.47 -2.22 7.08
CA VAL A 72 1.92 -1.59 5.87
C VAL A 72 0.53 -2.15 5.56
N MET A 73 0.39 -3.48 5.61
CA MET A 73 -0.86 -4.16 5.32
C MET A 73 -1.99 -3.78 6.28
N ALA A 74 -1.68 -3.55 7.55
CA ALA A 74 -2.66 -3.10 8.53
C ALA A 74 -3.26 -1.73 8.16
N SER A 75 -2.45 -0.80 7.67
CA SER A 75 -2.94 0.48 7.13
C SER A 75 -3.78 0.28 5.87
N MET A 76 -3.26 -0.44 4.87
CA MET A 76 -4.02 -0.71 3.64
C MET A 76 -5.37 -1.37 3.90
N TYR A 77 -5.41 -2.32 4.82
CA TYR A 77 -6.67 -2.97 5.20
C TYR A 77 -7.69 -1.96 5.75
N ARG A 78 -7.24 -1.00 6.52
CA ARG A 78 -8.14 0.05 7.06
C ARG A 78 -8.54 1.08 6.01
N GLU A 79 -7.69 1.34 5.04
CA GLU A 79 -7.96 2.31 3.97
C GLU A 79 -8.89 1.72 2.88
N SER A 80 -8.60 0.50 2.42
CA SER A 80 -9.27 -0.07 1.25
C SER A 80 -9.76 -1.50 1.43
N ARG A 81 -9.44 -2.19 2.52
CA ARG A 81 -9.62 -3.65 2.68
C ARG A 81 -9.02 -4.46 1.53
N PHE A 82 -7.94 -3.95 0.95
CA PHE A 82 -7.26 -4.48 -0.24
C PHE A 82 -8.08 -4.45 -1.54
N TYR A 83 -9.16 -3.67 -1.59
CA TYR A 83 -9.75 -3.33 -2.88
C TYR A 83 -8.82 -2.36 -3.62
N VAL A 84 -8.50 -2.68 -4.86
CA VAL A 84 -7.56 -1.91 -5.68
C VAL A 84 -8.28 -0.77 -6.40
N ASP A 85 -9.44 -1.07 -6.95
CA ASP A 85 -10.26 -0.11 -7.72
C ASP A 85 -11.40 0.41 -6.85
N ILE A 86 -11.06 1.23 -5.86
CA ILE A 86 -12.01 1.78 -4.89
C ILE A 86 -11.80 3.27 -4.67
N THR A 87 -12.88 4.02 -4.58
CA THR A 87 -12.89 5.40 -4.07
C THR A 87 -13.59 5.47 -2.73
N ASN A 88 -13.26 6.49 -1.92
CA ASN A 88 -14.07 6.81 -0.74
C ASN A 88 -15.46 7.34 -1.15
N ASP A 89 -16.39 7.45 -0.20
CA ASP A 89 -17.78 7.87 -0.43
C ASP A 89 -17.90 9.26 -1.10
N TYR A 90 -16.87 10.10 -0.98
CA TYR A 90 -16.83 11.44 -1.57
C TYR A 90 -16.15 11.46 -2.95
N GLY A 91 -15.58 10.34 -3.42
CA GLY A 91 -14.85 10.27 -4.68
C GLY A 91 -13.56 11.11 -4.67
N THR A 92 -12.96 11.34 -3.52
CA THR A 92 -11.78 12.22 -3.35
C THR A 92 -10.50 11.48 -3.05
N ALA A 93 -10.57 10.20 -2.67
CA ALA A 93 -9.43 9.33 -2.42
C ALA A 93 -9.58 8.02 -3.18
N TYR A 94 -8.47 7.37 -3.52
CA TYR A 94 -8.46 6.22 -4.41
C TYR A 94 -7.46 5.13 -3.99
N GLY A 95 -7.87 3.89 -4.21
CA GLY A 95 -7.03 2.70 -4.24
C GLY A 95 -6.56 2.20 -2.89
N LEU A 96 -5.54 1.35 -2.90
CA LEU A 96 -5.04 0.60 -1.74
C LEU A 96 -4.72 1.47 -0.52
N CYS A 97 -4.14 2.65 -0.72
CA CYS A 97 -3.77 3.57 0.36
C CYS A 97 -4.68 4.79 0.43
N GLN A 98 -5.80 4.80 -0.27
CA GLN A 98 -6.72 5.92 -0.35
C GLN A 98 -5.99 7.24 -0.60
N TRP A 99 -5.15 7.26 -1.65
CA TRP A 99 -4.44 8.47 -2.04
C TRP A 99 -5.41 9.61 -2.32
N TYR A 100 -5.27 10.69 -1.57
CA TYR A 100 -6.18 11.83 -1.58
C TYR A 100 -5.59 13.03 -2.32
N GLY A 101 -6.41 13.79 -3.04
CA GLY A 101 -6.04 15.05 -3.66
C GLY A 101 -4.84 14.95 -4.58
N ASP A 102 -3.80 15.72 -4.33
CA ASP A 102 -2.58 15.74 -5.14
C ASP A 102 -1.85 14.39 -5.16
N ARG A 103 -1.94 13.59 -4.09
CA ARG A 103 -1.33 12.26 -4.09
C ARG A 103 -2.00 11.33 -5.11
N TRP A 104 -3.32 11.41 -5.28
CA TRP A 104 -4.00 10.66 -6.33
C TRP A 104 -3.58 11.12 -7.72
N THR A 105 -3.50 12.44 -7.95
CA THR A 105 -2.98 12.98 -9.20
C THR A 105 -1.53 12.51 -9.46
N ASN A 106 -0.71 12.45 -8.42
CA ASN A 106 0.67 11.95 -8.51
C ASN A 106 0.74 10.46 -8.85
N LEU A 107 -0.15 9.62 -8.28
CA LEU A 107 -0.29 8.22 -8.66
C LEU A 107 -0.56 8.08 -10.17
N GLN A 108 -1.54 8.84 -10.68
CA GLN A 108 -1.90 8.81 -12.10
C GLN A 108 -0.72 9.24 -12.98
N ASN A 109 -0.09 10.35 -12.64
CA ASN A 109 1.06 10.88 -13.38
C ASN A 109 2.25 9.92 -13.35
N TYR A 110 2.55 9.35 -12.19
CA TYR A 110 3.60 8.34 -12.05
C TYR A 110 3.34 7.15 -12.97
N CYS A 111 2.17 6.55 -12.88
CA CYS A 111 1.83 5.40 -13.69
C CYS A 111 1.86 5.73 -15.19
N ASN A 112 1.30 6.85 -15.61
CA ASN A 112 1.33 7.29 -17.00
C ASN A 112 2.76 7.47 -17.53
N ASN A 113 3.66 8.06 -16.72
CA ASN A 113 5.06 8.28 -17.10
C ASN A 113 5.86 6.98 -17.25
N TYR A 114 5.47 5.93 -16.55
CA TYR A 114 6.14 4.63 -16.58
C TYR A 114 5.39 3.57 -17.40
N GLY A 115 4.32 3.94 -18.11
CA GLY A 115 3.52 3.00 -18.90
C GLY A 115 2.79 1.96 -18.05
N LEU A 116 2.40 2.33 -16.83
CA LEU A 116 1.67 1.50 -15.88
C LEU A 116 0.19 1.90 -15.86
N ASP A 117 -0.66 0.97 -15.47
CA ASP A 117 -2.07 1.24 -15.20
C ASP A 117 -2.27 1.47 -13.69
N TRP A 118 -2.69 2.68 -13.30
CA TRP A 118 -2.90 3.08 -11.91
C TRP A 118 -4.14 2.42 -11.27
N HIS A 119 -5.02 1.79 -12.05
CA HIS A 119 -6.13 0.99 -11.55
C HIS A 119 -5.69 -0.42 -11.10
N THR A 120 -4.44 -0.80 -11.33
CA THR A 120 -3.93 -2.13 -11.00
C THR A 120 -3.15 -2.13 -9.69
N LEU A 121 -3.18 -3.27 -8.99
CA LEU A 121 -2.36 -3.48 -7.80
C LEU A 121 -0.88 -3.18 -8.09
N TYR A 122 -0.37 -3.65 -9.21
CA TYR A 122 1.03 -3.45 -9.57
C TYR A 122 1.37 -1.97 -9.75
N GLY A 123 0.55 -1.20 -10.47
CA GLY A 123 0.76 0.25 -10.64
C GLY A 123 0.76 0.98 -9.30
N GLN A 124 -0.18 0.65 -8.43
CA GLN A 124 -0.31 1.27 -7.11
C GLN A 124 0.86 0.90 -6.18
N MET A 125 1.30 -0.36 -6.15
CA MET A 125 2.44 -0.78 -5.35
C MET A 125 3.77 -0.17 -5.84
N ARG A 126 3.93 0.03 -7.16
CA ARG A 126 5.07 0.75 -7.73
C ARG A 126 5.09 2.21 -7.30
N PHE A 127 3.94 2.85 -7.23
CA PHE A 127 3.83 4.22 -6.73
C PHE A 127 4.10 4.30 -5.22
N LEU A 128 3.58 3.37 -4.42
CA LEU A 128 3.88 3.29 -3.00
C LEU A 128 5.39 3.15 -2.74
N GLU A 129 6.08 2.30 -3.49
CA GLU A 129 7.53 2.16 -3.42
C GLU A 129 8.25 3.49 -3.75
N TYR A 130 7.77 4.19 -4.78
CA TYR A 130 8.29 5.51 -5.15
C TYR A 130 8.10 6.54 -4.03
N GLU A 131 6.91 6.61 -3.42
CA GLU A 131 6.67 7.51 -2.28
C GLU A 131 7.56 7.16 -1.08
N LEU A 132 7.65 5.87 -0.73
CA LEU A 132 8.49 5.42 0.40
C LEU A 132 9.99 5.75 0.17
N ASN A 133 10.47 5.68 -1.06
CA ASN A 133 11.85 6.05 -1.39
C ASN A 133 12.12 7.55 -1.15
N SER A 134 11.11 8.41 -1.23
CA SER A 134 11.21 9.84 -0.88
C SER A 134 11.15 10.10 0.63
N LEU A 135 10.58 9.18 1.40
CA LEU A 135 10.44 9.23 2.86
C LEU A 135 11.60 8.48 3.56
N SER A 136 12.82 8.97 3.39
CA SER A 136 14.06 8.26 3.79
C SER A 136 14.08 7.81 5.26
N SER A 137 13.57 8.61 6.18
CA SER A 137 13.50 8.28 7.61
C SER A 137 12.52 7.13 7.87
N LEU A 138 11.31 7.19 7.30
CA LEU A 138 10.34 6.11 7.41
C LEU A 138 10.87 4.84 6.75
N ARG A 139 11.45 4.96 5.57
CA ARG A 139 12.06 3.83 4.87
C ARG A 139 13.10 3.14 5.74
N SER A 140 14.06 3.91 6.27
CA SER A 140 15.10 3.35 7.16
C SER A 140 14.52 2.69 8.40
N TYR A 141 13.50 3.28 8.99
CA TYR A 141 12.80 2.71 10.14
C TYR A 141 12.15 1.37 9.79
N MET A 142 11.37 1.30 8.71
CA MET A 142 10.68 0.08 8.27
C MET A 142 11.64 -1.07 7.96
N TYR A 143 12.77 -0.78 7.32
CA TYR A 143 13.78 -1.80 7.01
C TYR A 143 14.64 -2.22 8.24
N GLY A 144 14.63 -1.43 9.30
CA GLY A 144 15.30 -1.74 10.58
C GLY A 144 14.41 -2.45 11.61
N ILE A 145 13.15 -2.67 11.32
CA ILE A 145 12.18 -3.31 12.22
C ILE A 145 12.61 -4.76 12.53
N SER A 146 12.52 -5.16 13.80
CA SER A 146 12.69 -6.56 14.20
C SER A 146 11.58 -7.44 13.59
N ASN A 147 11.96 -8.63 13.13
CA ASN A 147 11.00 -9.55 12.49
C ASN A 147 10.27 -10.39 13.55
N ASP A 148 9.45 -9.73 14.36
CA ASP A 148 8.65 -10.32 15.44
C ASP A 148 7.30 -9.58 15.61
N ALA A 149 6.47 -10.08 16.52
CA ALA A 149 5.16 -9.49 16.79
C ALA A 149 5.23 -8.02 17.27
N ASN A 150 6.24 -7.69 18.07
CA ASN A 150 6.44 -6.33 18.55
C ASN A 150 6.90 -5.40 17.42
N GLY A 151 7.79 -5.89 16.56
CA GLY A 151 8.19 -5.20 15.33
C GLY A 151 7.00 -4.92 14.41
N ALA A 152 6.08 -5.86 14.25
CA ALA A 152 4.87 -5.65 13.47
C ALA A 152 3.98 -4.54 14.05
N TYR A 153 3.82 -4.50 15.39
CA TYR A 153 3.11 -3.40 16.05
C TYR A 153 3.77 -2.05 15.76
N HIS A 154 5.07 -1.94 15.96
CA HIS A 154 5.80 -0.69 15.72
C HIS A 154 5.80 -0.28 14.26
N ALA A 155 5.84 -1.24 13.33
CA ALA A 155 5.71 -0.96 11.91
C ALA A 155 4.34 -0.36 11.55
N GLY A 156 3.25 -0.93 12.06
CA GLY A 156 1.90 -0.41 11.83
C GLY A 156 1.67 0.96 12.44
N TYR A 157 2.17 1.16 13.66
CA TYR A 157 2.10 2.45 14.35
C TYR A 157 2.84 3.54 13.56
N GLU A 158 4.10 3.29 13.23
CA GLU A 158 4.96 4.31 12.58
C GLU A 158 4.55 4.57 11.14
N TRP A 159 4.11 3.54 10.42
CA TRP A 159 3.54 3.73 9.09
C TRP A 159 2.33 4.67 9.13
N CYS A 160 1.38 4.41 10.01
CA CYS A 160 0.21 5.28 10.19
C CYS A 160 0.65 6.70 10.54
N ARG A 161 1.54 6.86 11.50
CA ARG A 161 1.98 8.17 11.98
C ARG A 161 2.64 9.00 10.88
N VAL A 162 3.49 8.40 10.05
CA VAL A 162 4.30 9.14 9.07
C VAL A 162 3.66 9.11 7.70
N TYR A 163 3.25 7.95 7.20
CA TYR A 163 2.76 7.81 5.84
C TYR A 163 1.31 8.28 5.68
N GLU A 164 0.43 7.96 6.66
CA GLU A 164 -0.97 8.35 6.62
C GLU A 164 -1.20 9.76 7.20
N LEU A 165 -0.55 10.09 8.32
CA LEU A 165 -0.81 11.31 9.07
C LEU A 165 0.28 12.39 8.91
N GLY A 166 1.26 12.19 8.03
CA GLY A 166 2.31 13.18 7.75
C GLY A 166 3.19 13.54 8.93
N GLY A 167 3.35 12.64 9.90
CA GLY A 167 4.11 12.90 11.13
C GLY A 167 3.30 13.58 12.22
N ASN A 168 2.00 13.81 12.01
CA ASN A 168 1.12 14.33 13.06
C ASN A 168 0.99 13.30 14.19
N THR A 169 1.20 13.74 15.42
CA THR A 169 1.17 12.89 16.63
C THR A 169 -0.12 13.04 17.43
N SER A 170 -1.09 13.79 16.96
CA SER A 170 -2.34 14.04 17.69
C SER A 170 -3.30 12.85 17.71
N ASP A 171 -3.21 11.96 16.72
CA ASP A 171 -4.07 10.76 16.60
C ASP A 171 -3.31 9.48 16.92
N THR A 172 -2.85 9.36 18.17
CA THR A 172 -2.15 8.16 18.65
C THR A 172 -3.08 6.94 18.68
N THR A 173 -4.37 7.13 18.92
CA THR A 173 -5.37 6.05 18.96
C THR A 173 -5.47 5.35 17.61
N ARG A 174 -5.47 6.11 16.51
CA ARG A 174 -5.45 5.53 15.16
C ARG A 174 -4.18 4.73 14.92
N CYS A 175 -3.02 5.29 15.26
CA CYS A 175 -1.74 4.59 15.09
C CYS A 175 -1.65 3.33 15.96
N ASP A 176 -2.12 3.37 17.21
CA ASP A 176 -2.22 2.18 18.08
C ASP A 176 -3.10 1.10 17.48
N SER A 177 -4.25 1.48 16.89
CA SER A 177 -5.14 0.55 16.21
C SER A 177 -4.46 -0.14 15.03
N ARG A 178 -3.66 0.59 14.22
CA ARG A 178 -2.89 0.01 13.11
C ARG A 178 -1.79 -0.93 13.63
N GLY A 179 -1.07 -0.51 14.68
CA GLY A 179 -0.05 -1.36 15.33
C GLY A 179 -0.65 -2.65 15.88
N THR A 180 -1.76 -2.55 16.58
CA THR A 180 -2.47 -3.72 17.12
C THR A 180 -2.95 -4.67 16.01
N LEU A 181 -3.54 -4.12 14.95
CA LEU A 181 -3.98 -4.92 13.80
C LEU A 181 -2.81 -5.61 13.10
N ALA A 182 -1.68 -4.93 12.95
CA ALA A 182 -0.47 -5.53 12.39
C ALA A 182 0.03 -6.70 13.21
N ARG A 183 0.13 -6.52 14.55
CA ARG A 183 0.62 -7.53 15.48
C ARG A 183 -0.31 -8.73 15.60
N ASP A 184 -1.62 -8.50 15.73
CA ASP A 184 -2.58 -9.52 16.18
C ASP A 184 -3.27 -10.24 14.99
N THR A 185 -3.25 -9.63 13.80
CA THR A 185 -3.90 -10.20 12.62
C THR A 185 -2.90 -10.56 11.51
N PHE A 186 -2.13 -9.58 11.02
CA PHE A 186 -1.27 -9.82 9.85
C PHE A 186 0.01 -10.56 10.20
N TRP A 187 0.67 -10.23 11.29
CA TRP A 187 1.87 -10.94 11.71
C TRP A 187 1.64 -12.45 11.92
N PRO A 188 0.65 -12.93 12.69
CA PRO A 188 0.41 -14.36 12.85
C PRO A 188 0.13 -15.06 11.52
N LYS A 189 -0.52 -14.38 10.60
CA LYS A 189 -0.85 -14.92 9.27
C LYS A 189 0.37 -15.06 8.38
N TYR A 190 1.33 -14.13 8.47
CA TYR A 190 2.43 -14.00 7.51
C TYR A 190 3.84 -14.18 8.09
N GLN A 191 4.02 -14.42 9.38
CA GLN A 191 5.33 -14.57 10.03
C GLN A 191 6.22 -15.66 9.42
N ASN A 192 5.61 -16.68 8.82
CA ASN A 192 6.29 -17.80 8.15
C ASN A 192 6.26 -17.68 6.61
N GLY A 193 5.95 -16.49 6.09
CA GLY A 193 5.75 -16.25 4.66
C GLY A 193 4.30 -16.47 4.23
N SER A 194 3.98 -16.08 2.98
CA SER A 194 2.65 -16.36 2.43
C SER A 194 2.57 -17.78 1.88
N THR A 195 1.44 -18.45 2.09
CA THR A 195 1.10 -19.69 1.42
C THR A 195 0.44 -19.36 0.07
N GLY A 196 1.22 -19.20 -0.97
CA GLY A 196 0.76 -18.87 -2.31
C GLY A 196 1.33 -17.54 -2.80
N GLY A 197 2.09 -17.59 -3.87
CA GLY A 197 2.68 -16.43 -4.53
C GLY A 197 1.74 -15.84 -5.57
N TYR A 198 2.05 -14.63 -6.02
CA TYR A 198 1.37 -14.00 -7.14
C TYR A 198 1.36 -14.93 -8.36
N THR A 199 0.21 -15.06 -8.99
CA THR A 199 0.06 -15.75 -10.27
C THR A 199 -0.49 -14.75 -11.27
N GLY A 200 0.29 -14.44 -12.31
CA GLY A 200 -0.10 -13.47 -13.31
C GLY A 200 1.09 -12.88 -14.08
N TRP A 201 0.79 -11.98 -14.99
CA TRP A 201 1.82 -11.27 -15.76
C TRP A 201 2.37 -10.07 -15.01
N ARG A 202 3.70 -9.91 -15.02
CA ARG A 202 4.41 -8.71 -14.54
C ARG A 202 5.32 -8.17 -15.64
N SER A 203 5.29 -6.86 -15.80
CA SER A 203 6.26 -6.16 -16.66
C SER A 203 7.50 -5.77 -15.86
N GLU A 204 8.66 -6.28 -16.25
CA GLU A 204 9.96 -5.97 -15.65
C GLU A 204 10.93 -5.57 -16.76
N ASN A 205 11.52 -4.38 -16.65
CA ASN A 205 12.49 -3.87 -17.61
C ASN A 205 11.97 -3.90 -19.07
N GLY A 206 10.70 -3.58 -19.28
CA GLY A 206 10.06 -3.57 -20.60
C GLY A 206 9.75 -4.96 -21.17
N ARG A 207 9.77 -5.99 -20.35
CA ARG A 207 9.39 -7.35 -20.71
C ARG A 207 8.33 -7.89 -19.78
N ASP A 208 7.36 -8.63 -20.32
CA ASP A 208 6.33 -9.30 -19.54
C ASP A 208 6.82 -10.69 -19.12
N TYR A 209 6.64 -11.00 -17.85
CA TYR A 209 6.95 -12.30 -17.26
C TYR A 209 5.71 -12.88 -16.61
N TRP A 210 5.47 -14.16 -16.83
CA TRP A 210 4.47 -14.89 -16.10
C TRP A 210 5.04 -15.37 -14.76
N TYR A 211 4.31 -15.13 -13.70
CA TYR A 211 4.59 -15.63 -12.36
C TYR A 211 3.53 -16.66 -11.99
N GLU A 212 3.96 -17.74 -11.35
CA GLU A 212 3.08 -18.74 -10.76
C GLU A 212 3.52 -18.97 -9.31
N ASN A 213 2.61 -18.72 -8.37
CA ASN A 213 2.87 -18.80 -6.94
C ASN A 213 4.12 -18.00 -6.51
N GLY A 214 4.30 -16.79 -7.07
CA GLY A 214 5.45 -15.92 -6.81
C GLY A 214 6.75 -16.31 -7.51
N VAL A 215 6.76 -17.42 -8.22
CA VAL A 215 7.94 -17.90 -8.97
C VAL A 215 7.86 -17.43 -10.42
N LYS A 216 8.88 -16.70 -10.84
CA LYS A 216 9.01 -16.24 -12.23
C LYS A 216 9.16 -17.45 -13.16
N GLN A 217 8.19 -17.62 -14.03
CA GLN A 217 8.23 -18.60 -15.10
C GLN A 217 8.96 -18.01 -16.30
N GLY A 218 9.50 -18.85 -17.18
CA GLY A 218 10.25 -18.37 -18.34
C GLY A 218 9.45 -17.43 -19.23
N THR A 219 10.14 -16.62 -20.03
CA THR A 219 9.54 -15.71 -21.02
C THR A 219 8.87 -16.52 -22.13
N THR A 220 7.53 -16.60 -22.12
CA THR A 220 6.79 -16.87 -23.35
C THR A 220 6.27 -15.51 -23.81
N GLY A 221 6.86 -15.00 -24.87
CA GLY A 221 6.46 -13.72 -25.42
C GLY A 221 4.98 -13.73 -25.77
N ARG A 222 4.27 -12.67 -25.35
CA ARG A 222 3.12 -12.23 -26.11
C ARG A 222 3.68 -11.66 -27.41
N GLY A 223 3.50 -12.41 -28.51
CA GLY A 223 3.63 -11.86 -29.84
C GLY A 223 2.51 -10.90 -30.14
#